data_8ea16321b5a4d7d2e6692498f1a8b273
#
_entry.id   8ea16321b5a4d7d2e6692498f1a8b273
#
_cell.length_a   1.000
_cell.length_b   1.000
_cell.length_c   1.000
_cell.angle_alpha   90.00
_cell.angle_beta   90.00
_cell.angle_gamma   90.00
#
_symmetry.space_group_name_H-M   'P 1'
#
loop_
_entity.id
_entity.type
_entity.pdbx_description
1 polymer ?
#
loop_
_entity_poly.entity_id
_entity_poly.type
_entity_poly.pdbx_seq_one_letter_code
_entity_poly.pdbx_strand_id
1 'polypeptide(L)'
;MSRGLGDVYKRQIMKDFLIVYSSKTGNTEKVAKKFYEAGGERCDLAAVKQVPAVDDYKVILAGYWVDKGEPDKDMQEFLQALDNKKVVLFQTLGAEAYSDHGVSALANAGRYLSTSCKVVGTLSVRGAIDPKLVEAMMKMPEGHPHAPTEESKKRWKDASTHPDEADLEAAGEYIQKFIAFYDKFYK
;
A
#
# COMPACT_ATOMS: atom_id res chain seq x y z
N MET A 1 27.40 44.94 12.76
CA MET A 1 26.98 43.77 13.55
C MET A 1 25.69 43.19 12.93
N SER A 2 25.83 42.18 12.11
CA SER A 2 24.72 41.49 11.48
C SER A 2 24.63 40.09 12.08
N ARG A 3 23.85 39.96 13.14
CA ARG A 3 23.41 38.65 13.66
C ARG A 3 21.93 38.51 13.33
N GLY A 4 21.57 37.50 12.62
CA GLY A 4 20.20 37.03 12.62
C GLY A 4 19.46 36.83 11.29
N LEU A 5 20.15 36.66 10.17
CA LEU A 5 19.50 36.30 8.89
C LEU A 5 19.73 34.83 8.45
N GLY A 6 20.48 34.05 9.24
CA GLY A 6 20.82 32.66 8.93
C GLY A 6 19.86 31.59 9.50
N ASP A 7 19.07 31.90 10.53
CA ASP A 7 18.29 30.92 11.28
C ASP A 7 16.81 30.78 10.86
N VAL A 8 16.36 31.56 9.89
CA VAL A 8 14.97 31.54 9.42
C VAL A 8 14.74 30.52 8.29
N TYR A 9 15.79 29.97 7.68
CA TYR A 9 15.71 29.18 6.44
C TYR A 9 15.86 27.66 6.61
N LYS A 10 15.68 27.07 7.78
CA LYS A 10 15.60 25.62 7.92
C LYS A 10 14.58 25.19 8.99
N ARG A 11 13.35 25.65 8.92
CA ARG A 11 12.26 24.73 9.27
C ARG A 11 12.10 23.79 8.08
N GLN A 12 12.98 22.80 8.03
CA GLN A 12 12.72 21.59 7.26
C GLN A 12 11.37 21.10 7.76
N ILE A 13 10.35 21.17 6.91
CA ILE A 13 9.01 20.63 7.24
C ILE A 13 9.29 19.15 7.50
N MET A 14 9.28 18.76 8.78
CA MET A 14 9.46 17.37 9.15
C MET A 14 8.21 16.65 8.62
N LYS A 15 8.43 15.76 7.67
CA LYS A 15 7.35 14.97 7.09
C LYS A 15 6.94 13.90 8.09
N ASP A 16 5.65 13.83 8.39
CA ASP A 16 5.12 12.90 9.40
C ASP A 16 4.94 11.48 8.84
N PHE A 17 4.74 11.36 7.52
CA PHE A 17 4.29 10.15 6.86
C PHE A 17 5.27 9.68 5.78
N LEU A 18 5.67 8.43 5.85
CA LEU A 18 6.42 7.79 4.78
C LEU A 18 5.55 6.73 4.10
N ILE A 19 5.33 6.89 2.81
CA ILE A 19 4.64 5.93 1.96
C ILE A 19 5.70 5.03 1.33
N VAL A 20 5.67 3.75 1.69
CA VAL A 20 6.56 2.72 1.13
C VAL A 20 5.73 1.76 0.33
N TYR A 21 6.14 1.42 -0.89
CA TYR A 21 5.40 0.49 -1.72
C TYR A 21 6.28 -0.55 -2.39
N SER A 22 5.73 -1.75 -2.55
CA SER A 22 6.18 -2.78 -3.46
C SER A 22 5.12 -2.98 -4.55
N SER A 23 5.54 -2.98 -5.80
CA SER A 23 4.62 -3.11 -6.94
C SER A 23 5.24 -3.94 -8.06
N LYS A 24 4.51 -4.95 -8.54
CA LYS A 24 4.94 -5.82 -9.64
C LYS A 24 4.48 -5.30 -11.00
N THR A 25 3.21 -4.90 -11.09
CA THR A 25 2.55 -4.50 -12.35
C THR A 25 2.12 -3.03 -12.36
N GLY A 26 2.49 -2.27 -11.32
CA GLY A 26 2.19 -0.84 -11.21
C GLY A 26 0.91 -0.51 -10.42
N ASN A 27 0.09 -1.48 -10.03
CA ASN A 27 -1.16 -1.19 -9.33
C ASN A 27 -0.93 -0.54 -7.97
N THR A 28 -0.10 -1.14 -7.12
CA THR A 28 0.24 -0.59 -5.80
C THR A 28 0.95 0.75 -5.92
N GLU A 29 1.81 0.91 -6.92
CA GLU A 29 2.48 2.17 -7.20
C GLU A 29 1.50 3.31 -7.52
N LYS A 30 0.45 3.04 -8.32
CA LYS A 30 -0.60 4.03 -8.61
C LYS A 30 -1.28 4.52 -7.32
N VAL A 31 -1.65 3.60 -6.44
CA VAL A 31 -2.27 3.93 -5.13
C VAL A 31 -1.30 4.72 -4.26
N ALA A 32 -0.03 4.30 -4.19
CA ALA A 32 1.01 4.99 -3.42
C ALA A 32 1.26 6.42 -3.92
N LYS A 33 1.31 6.62 -5.23
CA LYS A 33 1.41 7.95 -5.85
C LYS A 33 0.21 8.83 -5.53
N LYS A 34 -1.00 8.24 -5.56
CA LYS A 34 -2.21 8.98 -5.20
C LYS A 34 -2.20 9.39 -3.72
N PHE A 35 -1.71 8.54 -2.83
CA PHE A 35 -1.51 8.89 -1.43
C PHE A 35 -0.53 10.06 -1.27
N TYR A 36 0.58 10.02 -2.01
CA TYR A 36 1.57 11.08 -1.97
C TYR A 36 1.02 12.42 -2.45
N GLU A 37 0.30 12.42 -3.59
CA GLU A 37 -0.35 13.62 -4.12
C GLU A 37 -1.38 14.20 -3.14
N ALA A 38 -2.26 13.37 -2.62
CA ALA A 38 -3.35 13.80 -1.73
C ALA A 38 -2.86 14.14 -0.31
N GLY A 39 -1.77 13.55 0.16
CA GLY A 39 -1.15 13.80 1.46
C GLY A 39 -0.25 15.03 1.49
N GLY A 40 0.16 15.52 0.31
CA GLY A 40 0.92 16.76 0.13
C GLY A 40 2.29 16.76 0.82
N GLU A 41 2.70 17.94 1.28
CA GLU A 41 4.05 18.18 1.83
C GLU A 41 4.39 17.35 3.09
N ARG A 42 3.41 16.75 3.72
CA ARG A 42 3.60 15.92 4.92
C ARG A 42 4.05 14.50 4.62
N CYS A 43 4.03 14.10 3.35
CA CYS A 43 4.34 12.74 2.91
C CYS A 43 5.66 12.68 2.15
N ASP A 44 6.39 11.59 2.35
CA ASP A 44 7.43 11.10 1.44
C ASP A 44 6.96 9.81 0.77
N LEU A 45 7.52 9.51 -0.39
CA LEU A 45 7.23 8.33 -1.18
C LEU A 45 8.52 7.61 -1.54
N ALA A 46 8.57 6.31 -1.27
CA ALA A 46 9.72 5.47 -1.63
C ALA A 46 9.28 4.08 -2.10
N ALA A 47 9.96 3.54 -3.09
CA ALA A 47 9.88 2.11 -3.38
C ALA A 47 10.56 1.32 -2.26
N VAL A 48 10.07 0.12 -1.95
CA VAL A 48 10.54 -0.71 -0.82
C VAL A 48 12.05 -0.99 -0.83
N LYS A 49 12.67 -0.99 -2.01
CA LYS A 49 14.14 -1.18 -2.15
C LYS A 49 14.97 0.10 -1.99
N GLN A 50 14.34 1.23 -1.81
CA GLN A 50 14.98 2.56 -1.74
C GLN A 50 14.45 3.37 -0.57
N VAL A 51 14.10 2.71 0.53
CA VAL A 51 13.52 3.33 1.71
C VAL A 51 14.57 4.15 2.45
N PRO A 52 14.30 5.43 2.78
CA PRO A 52 15.16 6.21 3.66
C PRO A 52 15.09 5.71 5.10
N ALA A 53 15.90 6.28 6.00
CA ALA A 53 15.77 6.00 7.43
C ALA A 53 14.36 6.28 7.91
N VAL A 54 13.73 5.29 8.57
CA VAL A 54 12.31 5.38 8.98
C VAL A 54 12.11 6.10 10.31
N ASP A 55 13.19 6.40 11.04
CA ASP A 55 13.12 6.89 12.43
C ASP A 55 12.44 8.25 12.53
N ASP A 56 12.64 9.10 11.54
CA ASP A 56 12.09 10.46 11.50
C ASP A 56 10.59 10.52 11.19
N TYR A 57 10.01 9.42 10.73
CA TYR A 57 8.59 9.36 10.38
C TYR A 57 7.75 8.79 11.52
N LYS A 58 6.60 9.40 11.75
CA LYS A 58 5.66 9.00 12.81
C LYS A 58 4.76 7.84 12.39
N VAL A 59 4.44 7.79 11.10
CA VAL A 59 3.60 6.75 10.52
C VAL A 59 4.21 6.26 9.22
N ILE A 60 4.25 4.95 9.06
CA ILE A 60 4.63 4.28 7.82
C ILE A 60 3.37 3.77 7.12
N LEU A 61 3.16 4.18 5.88
CA LEU A 61 2.10 3.61 5.04
C LEU A 61 2.75 2.56 4.13
N ALA A 62 2.55 1.30 4.45
CA ALA A 62 3.18 0.16 3.77
C ALA A 62 2.21 -0.46 2.76
N GLY A 63 2.55 -0.33 1.48
CA GLY A 63 1.76 -0.79 0.34
C GLY A 63 2.38 -1.97 -0.39
N TYR A 64 1.57 -2.98 -0.68
CA TYR A 64 2.03 -4.22 -1.31
C TYR A 64 1.00 -4.78 -2.28
N TRP A 65 1.46 -5.58 -3.19
CA TRP A 65 0.57 -6.46 -3.96
C TRP A 65 0.45 -7.81 -3.26
N VAL A 66 -0.75 -8.39 -3.31
CA VAL A 66 -1.03 -9.67 -2.65
C VAL A 66 -0.48 -10.81 -3.50
N ASP A 67 0.46 -11.56 -2.94
CA ASP A 67 0.99 -12.81 -3.50
C ASP A 67 0.52 -13.99 -2.64
N LYS A 68 -0.33 -14.85 -3.20
CA LYS A 68 -0.86 -16.05 -2.52
C LYS A 68 -1.49 -15.79 -1.14
N GLY A 69 -2.16 -14.64 -1.00
CA GLY A 69 -2.82 -14.26 0.24
C GLY A 69 -1.93 -13.58 1.28
N GLU A 70 -0.72 -13.18 0.89
CA GLU A 70 0.24 -12.50 1.75
C GLU A 70 0.87 -11.29 1.02
N PRO A 71 1.54 -10.37 1.72
CA PRO A 71 2.39 -9.38 1.07
C PRO A 71 3.48 -10.06 0.24
N ASP A 72 3.90 -9.43 -0.83
CA ASP A 72 5.07 -9.90 -1.56
C ASP A 72 6.33 -9.90 -0.66
N LYS A 73 7.34 -10.67 -1.07
CA LYS A 73 8.53 -10.93 -0.25
C LYS A 73 9.30 -9.67 0.17
N ASP A 74 9.46 -8.70 -0.74
CA ASP A 74 10.19 -7.47 -0.44
C ASP A 74 9.47 -6.69 0.68
N MET A 75 8.14 -6.64 0.65
CA MET A 75 7.35 -6.00 1.69
C MET A 75 7.34 -6.80 3.00
N GLN A 76 7.31 -8.14 2.95
CA GLN A 76 7.44 -8.97 4.16
C GLN A 76 8.73 -8.63 4.92
N GLU A 77 9.86 -8.58 4.22
CA GLU A 77 11.16 -8.24 4.79
C GLU A 77 11.16 -6.82 5.39
N PHE A 78 10.57 -5.87 4.70
CA PHE A 78 10.43 -4.49 5.19
C PHE A 78 9.57 -4.41 6.46
N LEU A 79 8.42 -5.06 6.49
CA LEU A 79 7.52 -5.06 7.66
C LEU A 79 8.19 -5.69 8.88
N GLN A 80 8.94 -6.78 8.70
CA GLN A 80 9.70 -7.44 9.77
C GLN A 80 10.80 -6.56 10.36
N ALA A 81 11.35 -5.66 9.56
CA ALA A 81 12.39 -4.73 10.01
C ALA A 81 11.86 -3.51 10.79
N LEU A 82 10.55 -3.28 10.77
CA LEU A 82 9.94 -2.15 11.48
C LEU A 82 9.88 -2.43 12.99
N ASP A 83 10.24 -1.42 13.76
CA ASP A 83 10.14 -1.45 15.21
C ASP A 83 9.49 -0.17 15.74
N ASN A 84 8.60 -0.32 16.72
CA ASN A 84 7.92 0.78 17.42
C ASN A 84 7.29 1.84 16.49
N LYS A 85 6.64 1.40 15.41
CA LYS A 85 6.00 2.29 14.43
C LYS A 85 4.47 2.15 14.42
N LYS A 86 3.79 3.25 14.10
CA LYS A 86 2.41 3.21 13.64
C LYS A 86 2.42 2.88 12.15
N VAL A 87 1.61 1.92 11.73
CA VAL A 87 1.61 1.43 10.35
C VAL A 87 0.19 1.47 9.77
N VAL A 88 0.06 2.04 8.60
CA VAL A 88 -1.11 1.85 7.74
C VAL A 88 -0.74 0.79 6.71
N LEU A 89 -1.52 -0.28 6.64
CA LEU A 89 -1.35 -1.32 5.63
C LEU A 89 -2.29 -1.05 4.46
N PHE A 90 -1.77 -0.97 3.25
CA PHE A 90 -2.61 -0.93 2.06
C PHE A 90 -2.18 -1.95 1.03
N GLN A 91 -3.15 -2.59 0.39
CA GLN A 91 -2.89 -3.68 -0.53
C GLN A 91 -3.61 -3.49 -1.86
N THR A 92 -3.04 -4.08 -2.92
CA THR A 92 -3.73 -4.27 -4.18
C THR A 92 -3.81 -5.76 -4.50
N LEU A 93 -4.97 -6.22 -4.99
CA LEU A 93 -5.22 -7.62 -5.30
C LEU A 93 -6.21 -7.77 -6.46
N GLY A 94 -6.12 -8.89 -7.17
CA GLY A 94 -7.01 -9.19 -8.29
C GLY A 94 -8.41 -9.68 -7.89
N ALA A 95 -8.63 -9.98 -6.60
CA ALA A 95 -9.93 -10.31 -6.05
C ALA A 95 -10.70 -9.04 -5.63
N GLU A 96 -11.96 -9.19 -5.25
CA GLU A 96 -12.72 -8.10 -4.62
C GLU A 96 -12.02 -7.63 -3.33
N ALA A 97 -11.90 -6.32 -3.18
CA ALA A 97 -11.08 -5.69 -2.15
C ALA A 97 -11.44 -6.12 -0.72
N TYR A 98 -12.71 -6.34 -0.44
CA TYR A 98 -13.24 -6.72 0.88
C TYR A 98 -13.84 -8.12 0.90
N SER A 99 -13.45 -8.98 -0.03
CA SER A 99 -13.75 -10.42 0.03
C SER A 99 -13.01 -11.08 1.19
N ASP A 100 -13.42 -12.30 1.58
CA ASP A 100 -12.71 -13.09 2.60
C ASP A 100 -11.21 -13.20 2.30
N HIS A 101 -10.85 -13.34 1.03
CA HIS A 101 -9.46 -13.38 0.58
C HIS A 101 -8.75 -12.04 0.83
N GLY A 102 -9.38 -10.90 0.51
CA GLY A 102 -8.81 -9.58 0.72
C GLY A 102 -8.63 -9.26 2.21
N VAL A 103 -9.64 -9.56 3.03
CA VAL A 103 -9.57 -9.37 4.49
C VAL A 103 -8.50 -10.27 5.12
N SER A 104 -8.44 -11.55 4.71
CA SER A 104 -7.42 -12.48 5.19
C SER A 104 -6.00 -12.04 4.82
N ALA A 105 -5.81 -11.51 3.61
CA ALA A 105 -4.50 -11.01 3.17
C ALA A 105 -4.03 -9.80 4.01
N LEU A 106 -4.94 -8.88 4.38
CA LEU A 106 -4.62 -7.79 5.31
C LEU A 106 -4.23 -8.31 6.70
N ALA A 107 -4.97 -9.27 7.22
CA ALA A 107 -4.66 -9.90 8.51
C ALA A 107 -3.29 -10.60 8.49
N ASN A 108 -2.99 -11.30 7.40
CA ASN A 108 -1.70 -11.96 7.21
C ASN A 108 -0.54 -10.94 7.17
N ALA A 109 -0.72 -9.79 6.55
CA ALA A 109 0.30 -8.74 6.55
C ALA A 109 0.67 -8.27 7.96
N GLY A 110 -0.32 -8.14 8.84
CA GLY A 110 -0.10 -7.75 10.25
C GLY A 110 0.81 -8.72 11.01
N ARG A 111 0.89 -9.99 10.59
CA ARG A 111 1.76 -11.00 11.24
C ARG A 111 3.25 -10.77 11.03
N TYR A 112 3.62 -10.01 10.02
CA TYR A 112 5.02 -9.65 9.75
C TYR A 112 5.52 -8.49 10.60
N LEU A 113 4.63 -7.76 11.25
CA LEU A 113 5.01 -6.65 12.12
C LEU A 113 5.46 -7.13 13.50
N SER A 114 6.48 -6.47 14.05
CA SER A 114 6.83 -6.61 15.46
C SER A 114 5.65 -6.24 16.35
N THR A 115 5.56 -6.86 17.54
CA THR A 115 4.54 -6.54 18.55
C THR A 115 4.62 -5.11 19.08
N SER A 116 5.76 -4.44 18.90
CA SER A 116 5.94 -3.01 19.20
C SER A 116 5.25 -2.09 18.20
N CYS A 117 4.96 -2.57 16.99
CA CYS A 117 4.25 -1.82 15.96
C CYS A 117 2.74 -1.85 16.19
N LYS A 118 2.05 -0.80 15.72
CA LYS A 118 0.59 -0.69 15.80
C LYS A 118 0.01 -0.44 14.42
N VAL A 119 -0.86 -1.32 13.96
CA VAL A 119 -1.68 -1.06 12.77
C VAL A 119 -2.74 -0.03 13.13
N VAL A 120 -2.69 1.13 12.50
CA VAL A 120 -3.57 2.28 12.77
C VAL A 120 -4.53 2.59 11.63
N GLY A 121 -4.45 1.85 10.54
CA GLY A 121 -5.35 1.96 9.40
C GLY A 121 -5.08 0.87 8.37
N THR A 122 -6.08 0.59 7.55
CA THR A 122 -5.97 -0.37 6.45
C THR A 122 -6.77 0.09 5.24
N LEU A 123 -6.27 -0.21 4.04
CA LEU A 123 -6.99 -0.01 2.79
C LEU A 123 -6.74 -1.19 1.86
N SER A 124 -7.80 -1.68 1.22
CA SER A 124 -7.72 -2.70 0.19
C SER A 124 -8.27 -2.13 -1.12
N VAL A 125 -7.52 -2.27 -2.20
CA VAL A 125 -7.88 -1.74 -3.52
C VAL A 125 -7.81 -2.87 -4.53
N ARG A 126 -8.82 -2.98 -5.37
CA ARG A 126 -8.79 -3.94 -6.47
C ARG A 126 -7.73 -3.52 -7.50
N GLY A 127 -7.05 -4.50 -8.08
CA GLY A 127 -6.04 -4.28 -9.11
C GLY A 127 -6.11 -5.31 -10.21
N ALA A 128 -5.65 -4.95 -11.39
CA ALA A 128 -5.53 -5.89 -12.50
C ALA A 128 -4.61 -7.05 -12.13
N ILE A 129 -5.01 -8.25 -12.49
CA ILE A 129 -4.15 -9.43 -12.36
C ILE A 129 -3.05 -9.34 -13.42
N ASP A 130 -1.84 -9.76 -13.06
CA ASP A 130 -0.71 -9.83 -14.00
C ASP A 130 -1.14 -10.57 -15.28
N PRO A 131 -1.07 -9.93 -16.46
CA PRO A 131 -1.47 -10.55 -17.71
C PRO A 131 -0.74 -11.87 -18.01
N LYS A 132 0.52 -11.99 -17.58
CA LYS A 132 1.30 -13.23 -17.72
C LYS A 132 0.73 -14.36 -16.87
N LEU A 133 0.22 -14.03 -15.68
CA LEU A 133 -0.44 -15.00 -14.82
C LEU A 133 -1.78 -15.44 -15.43
N VAL A 134 -2.57 -14.51 -15.94
CA VAL A 134 -3.83 -14.82 -16.65
C VAL A 134 -3.56 -15.72 -17.84
N GLU A 135 -2.54 -15.41 -18.67
CA GLU A 135 -2.16 -16.23 -19.80
C GLU A 135 -1.75 -17.66 -19.37
N ALA A 136 -0.99 -17.79 -18.29
CA ALA A 136 -0.61 -19.08 -17.73
C ALA A 136 -1.82 -19.89 -17.25
N MET A 137 -2.76 -19.23 -16.53
CA MET A 137 -4.00 -19.89 -16.08
C MET A 137 -4.89 -20.31 -17.24
N MET A 138 -4.97 -19.53 -18.31
CA MET A 138 -5.72 -19.87 -19.52
C MET A 138 -5.22 -21.13 -20.24
N LYS A 139 -3.98 -21.52 -20.02
CA LYS A 139 -3.36 -22.74 -20.60
C LYS A 139 -3.48 -23.97 -19.69
N MET A 140 -4.06 -23.84 -18.50
CA MET A 140 -4.21 -24.96 -17.57
C MET A 140 -5.28 -25.94 -18.06
N PRO A 141 -5.03 -27.24 -17.92
CA PRO A 141 -5.99 -28.26 -18.37
C PRO A 141 -7.25 -28.26 -17.53
N GLU A 142 -8.35 -28.70 -18.12
CA GLU A 142 -9.63 -28.87 -17.43
C GLU A 142 -9.47 -29.80 -16.21
N GLY A 143 -10.07 -29.41 -15.09
CA GLY A 143 -9.95 -30.13 -13.80
C GLY A 143 -8.78 -29.65 -12.92
N HIS A 144 -7.89 -28.81 -13.41
CA HIS A 144 -6.88 -28.18 -12.56
C HIS A 144 -7.54 -27.14 -11.64
N PRO A 145 -7.13 -26.99 -10.34
CA PRO A 145 -7.75 -26.02 -9.41
C PRO A 145 -7.75 -24.57 -9.89
N HIS A 146 -6.81 -24.22 -10.76
CA HIS A 146 -6.70 -22.91 -11.37
C HIS A 146 -7.05 -22.87 -12.85
N ALA A 147 -7.71 -23.91 -13.37
CA ALA A 147 -8.19 -23.91 -14.75
C ALA A 147 -9.21 -22.78 -14.98
N PRO A 148 -9.25 -22.19 -16.17
CA PRO A 148 -10.16 -21.11 -16.46
C PRO A 148 -11.62 -21.61 -16.46
N THR A 149 -12.45 -20.96 -15.66
CA THR A 149 -13.92 -21.08 -15.70
C THR A 149 -14.50 -19.80 -16.30
N GLU A 150 -15.73 -19.85 -16.78
CA GLU A 150 -16.40 -18.64 -17.27
C GLU A 150 -16.49 -17.56 -16.19
N GLU A 151 -16.70 -17.95 -14.94
CA GLU A 151 -16.71 -17.05 -13.80
C GLU A 151 -15.34 -16.44 -13.54
N SER A 152 -14.26 -17.23 -13.57
CA SER A 152 -12.90 -16.70 -13.37
C SER A 152 -12.48 -15.76 -14.50
N LYS A 153 -12.80 -16.09 -15.76
CA LYS A 153 -12.54 -15.21 -16.92
C LYS A 153 -13.25 -13.87 -16.77
N LYS A 154 -14.53 -13.91 -16.34
CA LYS A 154 -15.29 -12.67 -16.06
C LYS A 154 -14.61 -11.85 -14.98
N ARG A 155 -14.25 -12.45 -13.84
CA ARG A 155 -13.55 -11.75 -12.75
C ARG A 155 -12.22 -11.14 -13.21
N TRP A 156 -11.44 -11.85 -14.03
CA TRP A 156 -10.17 -11.35 -14.54
C TRP A 156 -10.38 -10.16 -15.49
N LYS A 157 -11.41 -10.24 -16.34
CA LYS A 157 -11.78 -9.12 -17.23
C LYS A 157 -12.24 -7.90 -16.43
N ASP A 158 -13.10 -8.09 -15.43
CA ASP A 158 -13.58 -7.02 -14.57
C ASP A 158 -12.42 -6.38 -13.79
N ALA A 159 -11.48 -7.20 -13.27
CA ALA A 159 -10.30 -6.70 -12.57
C ALA A 159 -9.32 -5.94 -13.48
N SER A 160 -9.34 -6.18 -14.79
CA SER A 160 -8.33 -5.64 -15.72
C SER A 160 -8.32 -4.11 -15.82
N THR A 161 -9.40 -3.45 -15.44
CA THR A 161 -9.52 -1.97 -15.43
C THR A 161 -9.13 -1.33 -14.11
N HIS A 162 -8.85 -2.14 -13.07
CA HIS A 162 -8.54 -1.64 -11.72
C HIS A 162 -7.02 -1.60 -11.44
N PRO A 163 -6.55 -0.67 -10.58
CA PRO A 163 -7.35 0.39 -10.00
C PRO A 163 -7.76 1.41 -11.07
N ASP A 164 -9.03 1.75 -11.11
CA ASP A 164 -9.58 2.78 -11.98
C ASP A 164 -9.54 4.16 -11.29
N GLU A 165 -10.11 5.18 -11.95
CA GLU A 165 -10.10 6.55 -11.41
C GLU A 165 -10.90 6.65 -10.10
N ALA A 166 -12.02 5.95 -9.97
CA ALA A 166 -12.82 5.95 -8.76
C ALA A 166 -12.07 5.28 -7.59
N ASP A 167 -11.34 4.20 -7.84
CA ASP A 167 -10.48 3.57 -6.83
C ASP A 167 -9.39 4.53 -6.35
N LEU A 168 -8.77 5.26 -7.28
CA LEU A 168 -7.72 6.22 -6.94
C LEU A 168 -8.28 7.45 -6.22
N GLU A 169 -9.45 7.94 -6.58
CA GLU A 169 -10.13 9.02 -5.84
C GLU A 169 -10.44 8.57 -4.40
N ALA A 170 -11.02 7.38 -4.23
CA ALA A 170 -11.28 6.82 -2.92
C ALA A 170 -10.00 6.65 -2.08
N ALA A 171 -8.89 6.26 -2.70
CA ALA A 171 -7.59 6.19 -2.04
C ALA A 171 -7.11 7.59 -1.61
N GLY A 172 -7.26 8.61 -2.45
CA GLY A 172 -6.96 10.00 -2.12
C GLY A 172 -7.78 10.52 -0.94
N GLU A 173 -9.08 10.24 -0.93
CA GLU A 173 -9.94 10.58 0.21
C GLU A 173 -9.54 9.84 1.50
N TYR A 174 -9.17 8.57 1.37
CA TYR A 174 -8.72 7.78 2.52
C TYR A 174 -7.54 8.43 3.22
N ILE A 175 -6.49 8.79 2.50
CA ILE A 175 -5.30 9.39 3.12
C ILE A 175 -5.60 10.76 3.74
N GLN A 176 -6.44 11.58 3.12
CA GLN A 176 -6.85 12.86 3.69
C GLN A 176 -7.63 12.68 5.00
N LYS A 177 -8.58 11.75 5.03
CA LYS A 177 -9.34 11.39 6.24
C LYS A 177 -8.43 10.80 7.31
N PHE A 178 -7.46 9.97 6.93
CA PHE A 178 -6.48 9.41 7.85
C PHE A 178 -5.59 10.49 8.48
N ILE A 179 -5.09 11.43 7.69
CA ILE A 179 -4.27 12.55 8.20
C ILE A 179 -5.08 13.40 9.19
N ALA A 180 -6.32 13.72 8.87
CA ALA A 180 -7.22 14.47 9.77
C ALA A 180 -7.49 13.71 11.08
N PHE A 181 -7.71 12.39 10.98
CA PHE A 181 -7.85 11.51 12.15
C PHE A 181 -6.57 11.48 13.00
N TYR A 182 -5.42 11.32 12.34
CA TYR A 182 -4.12 11.31 13.00
C TYR A 182 -3.88 12.60 13.79
N ASP A 183 -4.14 13.76 13.19
CA ASP A 183 -3.98 15.06 13.83
C ASP A 183 -4.88 15.23 15.06
N LYS A 184 -6.07 14.66 15.01
CA LYS A 184 -7.04 14.74 16.11
C LYS A 184 -6.66 13.86 17.31
N PHE A 185 -6.10 12.67 17.06
CA PHE A 185 -5.97 11.64 18.11
C PHE A 185 -4.52 11.28 18.49
N TYR A 186 -3.53 11.68 17.67
CA TYR A 186 -2.12 11.30 17.88
C TYR A 186 -1.16 12.50 17.91
N LYS A 187 -1.60 13.69 17.60
CA LYS A 187 -0.90 14.95 17.82
C LYS A 187 -1.32 15.56 19.14
#